data_294d9ba7d00634665b72cdff390f8dab
#
_entry.id   294d9ba7d00634665b72cdff390f8dab
#
_cell.length_a   1.000
_cell.length_b   1.000
_cell.length_c   1.000
_cell.angle_alpha   90.00
_cell.angle_beta   90.00
_cell.angle_gamma   90.00
#
_symmetry.space_group_name_H-M   'P 1'
#
loop_
_entity.id
_entity.type
_entity.pdbx_description
1 polymer ?
#
loop_
_entity_poly.entity_id
_entity_poly.type
_entity_poly.pdbx_seq_one_letter_code
_entity_poly.pdbx_strand_id
1 'polypeptide(L)'
;MYKHVLSPFEGIEILTFNKIYFIGGERVVKIAGTNPILPNRGYDDINGSYQIVTHDHIGYRYEVLRMLGRGAFGQVLKAFDHKMQEYVAIKVVRNNEKFRKQALSEVNILDHLLREDPDNMNNVVHMKDSFMFRTHACIVFELLSHNLYDEIKRNQFRGFGLRSVRAFAHSIVVALNTFDRMKLIHGDLKPENIVLKSAGRTSLKVHLLKKLLCLR
;
A
#
# COMPACT_ATOMS: atom_id res chain seq x y z
N MET A 1 4.83 23.44 21.05
CA MET A 1 4.42 24.39 20.02
C MET A 1 3.25 23.86 19.16
N TYR A 2 3.08 22.53 18.95
CA TYR A 2 2.04 21.95 18.06
C TYR A 2 0.86 21.28 18.76
N LYS A 3 0.62 21.57 20.05
CA LYS A 3 -0.46 20.94 20.86
C LYS A 3 -1.88 21.17 20.32
N HIS A 4 -2.09 22.23 19.56
CA HIS A 4 -3.40 22.58 19.00
C HIS A 4 -3.76 21.76 17.73
N VAL A 5 -2.78 21.07 17.13
CA VAL A 5 -2.96 20.23 15.93
C VAL A 5 -3.17 18.76 16.31
N LEU A 6 -2.72 18.35 17.48
CA LEU A 6 -2.81 16.96 17.93
C LEU A 6 -4.16 16.68 18.61
N SER A 7 -4.74 15.52 18.32
CA SER A 7 -5.87 15.03 19.11
C SER A 7 -5.43 14.67 20.53
N PRO A 8 -6.36 14.55 21.50
CA PRO A 8 -6.00 14.18 22.88
C PRO A 8 -5.22 12.87 22.98
N PHE A 9 -5.56 11.87 22.14
CA PHE A 9 -4.83 10.61 22.11
C PHE A 9 -3.43 10.78 21.50
N GLU A 10 -3.32 11.54 20.41
CA GLU A 10 -2.05 11.81 19.73
C GLU A 10 -1.05 12.55 20.63
N GLY A 11 -1.53 13.39 21.56
CA GLY A 11 -0.67 14.08 22.52
C GLY A 11 0.13 13.13 23.41
N ILE A 12 -0.36 11.88 23.60
CA ILE A 12 0.33 10.82 24.32
C ILE A 12 1.06 9.89 23.34
N GLU A 13 0.38 9.47 22.28
CA GLU A 13 0.90 8.54 21.28
C GLU A 13 2.21 9.04 20.65
N ILE A 14 2.32 10.33 20.35
CA ILE A 14 3.48 10.95 19.71
C ILE A 14 4.78 10.75 20.50
N LEU A 15 4.71 10.63 21.82
CA LEU A 15 5.86 10.42 22.70
C LEU A 15 6.50 9.03 22.51
N THR A 16 5.79 8.11 21.89
CA THR A 16 6.31 6.76 21.58
C THR A 16 7.10 6.70 20.26
N PHE A 17 7.13 7.80 19.51
CA PHE A 17 7.82 7.87 18.23
C PHE A 17 9.15 8.62 18.36
N ASN A 18 10.23 8.00 17.90
CA ASN A 18 11.59 8.58 17.97
C ASN A 18 11.78 9.76 16.99
N LYS A 19 11.04 9.78 15.89
CA LYS A 19 11.14 10.82 14.84
C LYS A 19 9.75 11.15 14.31
N ILE A 20 9.47 12.44 14.21
CA ILE A 20 8.23 13.00 13.72
C ILE A 20 8.55 13.81 12.46
N TYR A 21 7.84 13.53 11.37
CA TYR A 21 8.01 14.23 10.09
C TYR A 21 6.76 15.01 9.71
N PHE A 22 5.58 14.53 10.15
CA PHE A 22 4.29 15.16 9.85
C PHE A 22 3.26 14.78 10.92
N ILE A 23 2.47 15.75 11.35
CA ILE A 23 1.47 15.58 12.44
C ILE A 23 0.02 15.81 11.97
N GLY A 24 -0.22 15.96 10.66
CA GLY A 24 -1.50 16.31 10.07
C GLY A 24 -1.61 17.80 9.73
N GLY A 25 -2.53 18.13 8.85
CA GLY A 25 -2.81 19.52 8.45
C GLY A 25 -3.49 20.33 9.56
N GLU A 26 -3.24 21.62 9.64
CA GLU A 26 -3.76 22.51 10.71
C GLU A 26 -5.30 22.57 10.78
N ARG A 27 -5.99 22.34 9.67
CA ARG A 27 -7.46 22.42 9.57
C ARG A 27 -8.14 21.05 9.54
N VAL A 28 -7.42 20.01 9.84
CA VAL A 28 -7.95 18.63 9.78
C VAL A 28 -8.75 18.34 11.04
N VAL A 29 -9.99 17.89 10.84
CA VAL A 29 -10.82 17.36 11.94
C VAL A 29 -10.40 15.93 12.22
N LYS A 30 -9.60 15.76 13.26
CA LYS A 30 -9.03 14.47 13.66
C LYS A 30 -9.99 13.65 14.50
N ILE A 31 -9.77 12.34 14.49
CA ILE A 31 -10.42 11.42 15.44
C ILE A 31 -9.81 11.63 16.82
N ALA A 32 -10.65 11.90 17.83
CA ALA A 32 -10.18 12.20 19.18
C ALA A 32 -9.42 11.05 19.86
N GLY A 33 -9.80 9.80 19.56
CA GLY A 33 -9.17 8.59 20.11
C GLY A 33 -9.40 8.38 21.61
N THR A 34 -10.36 9.09 22.23
CA THR A 34 -10.57 9.12 23.69
C THR A 34 -11.57 8.09 24.19
N ASN A 35 -12.43 7.55 23.32
CA ASN A 35 -13.46 6.62 23.73
C ASN A 35 -12.97 5.16 23.67
N PRO A 36 -12.68 4.51 24.83
CA PRO A 36 -12.18 3.13 24.85
C PRO A 36 -13.24 2.07 24.48
N ILE A 37 -14.52 2.44 24.46
CA ILE A 37 -15.62 1.53 24.12
C ILE A 37 -15.72 1.34 22.61
N LEU A 38 -15.34 2.34 21.82
CA LEU A 38 -15.36 2.27 20.37
C LEU A 38 -14.25 1.35 19.84
N PRO A 39 -14.48 0.67 18.69
CA PRO A 39 -13.44 -0.13 18.03
C PRO A 39 -12.18 0.69 17.83
N ASN A 40 -11.04 0.17 18.32
CA ASN A 40 -9.75 0.85 18.26
C ASN A 40 -9.82 2.34 18.68
N ARG A 41 -10.53 2.64 19.78
CA ARG A 41 -10.79 4.01 20.30
C ARG A 41 -11.50 4.95 19.32
N GLY A 42 -12.20 4.41 18.33
CA GLY A 42 -12.87 5.16 17.27
C GLY A 42 -12.03 5.31 15.98
N TYR A 43 -10.83 4.76 15.93
CA TYR A 43 -10.02 4.74 14.72
C TYR A 43 -10.46 3.68 13.71
N ASP A 44 -11.28 2.71 14.12
CA ASP A 44 -11.81 1.65 13.25
C ASP A 44 -13.32 1.80 13.04
N ASP A 45 -13.76 1.40 11.86
CA ASP A 45 -15.17 1.13 11.61
C ASP A 45 -15.58 -0.24 12.24
N ILE A 46 -16.88 -0.54 12.22
CA ILE A 46 -17.43 -1.79 12.77
C ILE A 46 -16.84 -3.06 12.13
N ASN A 47 -16.26 -2.94 10.93
CA ASN A 47 -15.63 -4.03 10.21
C ASN A 47 -14.11 -4.11 10.48
N GLY A 48 -13.57 -3.29 11.36
CA GLY A 48 -12.14 -3.21 11.67
C GLY A 48 -11.30 -2.53 10.57
N SER A 49 -11.91 -1.72 9.69
CA SER A 49 -11.16 -0.92 8.74
C SER A 49 -10.81 0.42 9.37
N TYR A 50 -9.55 0.86 9.21
CA TYR A 50 -9.10 2.15 9.69
C TYR A 50 -9.91 3.30 9.08
N GLN A 51 -10.39 4.23 9.90
CA GLN A 51 -11.11 5.41 9.44
C GLN A 51 -10.12 6.45 8.90
N ILE A 52 -10.16 6.64 7.58
CA ILE A 52 -9.23 7.51 6.88
C ILE A 52 -9.69 8.96 6.98
N VAL A 53 -8.80 9.82 7.43
CA VAL A 53 -8.97 11.27 7.40
C VAL A 53 -7.96 11.86 6.42
N THR A 54 -8.45 12.56 5.41
CA THR A 54 -7.60 13.22 4.41
C THR A 54 -6.79 14.34 5.05
N HIS A 55 -5.51 14.46 4.67
CA HIS A 55 -4.53 15.38 5.24
C HIS A 55 -4.17 15.12 6.71
N ASP A 56 -4.64 14.02 7.29
CA ASP A 56 -4.09 13.52 8.55
C ASP A 56 -2.89 12.61 8.30
N HIS A 57 -2.19 12.23 9.36
CA HIS A 57 -0.98 11.42 9.27
C HIS A 57 -1.25 9.93 9.45
N ILE A 58 -0.37 9.12 8.88
CA ILE A 58 -0.14 7.71 9.26
C ILE A 58 1.30 7.59 9.75
N GLY A 59 1.47 7.10 10.99
CA GLY A 59 2.78 6.87 11.59
C GLY A 59 3.63 8.13 11.75
N TYR A 60 3.02 9.30 11.88
CA TYR A 60 3.71 10.60 12.03
C TYR A 60 4.74 10.89 10.93
N ARG A 61 4.51 10.34 9.73
CA ARG A 61 5.41 10.47 8.58
C ARG A 61 4.68 10.68 7.26
N TYR A 62 3.59 9.97 7.06
CA TYR A 62 2.88 9.94 5.79
C TYR A 62 1.61 10.77 5.86
N GLU A 63 1.46 11.77 4.98
CA GLU A 63 0.24 12.54 4.82
C GLU A 63 -0.73 11.79 3.90
N VAL A 64 -1.93 11.54 4.36
CA VAL A 64 -2.99 10.92 3.57
C VAL A 64 -3.56 11.90 2.56
N LEU A 65 -3.49 11.59 1.28
CA LEU A 65 -4.02 12.46 0.22
C LEU A 65 -5.37 12.00 -0.31
N ARG A 66 -5.52 10.71 -0.61
CA ARG A 66 -6.79 10.12 -1.06
C ARG A 66 -6.76 8.60 -1.01
N MET A 67 -7.93 8.00 -1.03
CA MET A 67 -8.06 6.56 -1.21
C MET A 67 -7.82 6.20 -2.69
N LEU A 68 -7.04 5.12 -2.92
CA LEU A 68 -6.83 4.51 -4.23
C LEU A 68 -7.73 3.31 -4.45
N GLY A 69 -8.03 2.56 -3.38
CA GLY A 69 -8.92 1.40 -3.45
C GLY A 69 -9.26 0.86 -2.07
N ARG A 70 -10.36 0.12 -2.00
CA ARG A 70 -10.83 -0.59 -0.79
C ARG A 70 -11.19 -2.02 -1.17
N GLY A 71 -10.77 -2.98 -0.37
CA GLY A 71 -11.04 -4.40 -0.56
C GLY A 71 -11.27 -5.15 0.74
N ALA A 72 -11.47 -6.46 0.64
CA ALA A 72 -11.73 -7.32 1.81
C ALA A 72 -10.61 -7.28 2.86
N PHE A 73 -9.36 -7.11 2.43
CA PHE A 73 -8.16 -7.16 3.29
C PHE A 73 -7.74 -5.82 3.89
N GLY A 74 -8.31 -4.72 3.39
CA GLY A 74 -7.95 -3.37 3.83
C GLY A 74 -8.14 -2.32 2.75
N GLN A 75 -7.42 -1.23 2.89
CA GLN A 75 -7.51 -0.04 2.05
C GLN A 75 -6.14 0.31 1.51
N VAL A 76 -6.09 0.89 0.31
CA VAL A 76 -4.87 1.42 -0.30
C VAL A 76 -5.05 2.92 -0.46
N LEU A 77 -4.08 3.68 0.01
CA LEU A 77 -4.09 5.14 0.05
C LEU A 77 -2.95 5.69 -0.80
N LYS A 78 -3.18 6.80 -1.49
CA LYS A 78 -2.12 7.67 -1.95
C LYS A 78 -1.71 8.55 -0.76
N ALA A 79 -0.42 8.59 -0.46
CA ALA A 79 0.14 9.42 0.59
C ALA A 79 1.39 10.15 0.11
N PHE A 80 1.78 11.19 0.85
CA PHE A 80 3.07 11.86 0.69
C PHE A 80 3.98 11.50 1.87
N ASP A 81 5.16 11.01 1.58
CA ASP A 81 6.18 10.69 2.57
C ASP A 81 7.00 11.94 2.90
N HIS A 82 6.72 12.57 4.03
CA HIS A 82 7.43 13.79 4.47
C HIS A 82 8.90 13.55 4.84
N LYS A 83 9.31 12.29 5.07
CA LYS A 83 10.72 11.94 5.28
C LYS A 83 11.50 11.87 3.97
N MET A 84 10.95 11.17 2.96
CA MET A 84 11.63 10.91 1.69
C MET A 84 11.25 11.91 0.60
N GLN A 85 10.28 12.81 0.87
CA GLN A 85 9.78 13.84 -0.05
C GLN A 85 9.26 13.24 -1.37
N GLU A 86 8.49 12.14 -1.26
CA GLU A 86 7.94 11.44 -2.42
C GLU A 86 6.51 10.97 -2.20
N TYR A 87 5.79 10.71 -3.30
CA TYR A 87 4.48 10.09 -3.24
C TYR A 87 4.60 8.57 -3.14
N VAL A 88 3.78 7.97 -2.29
CA VAL A 88 3.74 6.53 -2.03
C VAL A 88 2.31 5.99 -2.06
N ALA A 89 2.18 4.66 -2.18
CA ALA A 89 0.94 3.94 -1.93
C ALA A 89 1.05 3.20 -0.60
N ILE A 90 0.10 3.40 0.32
CA ILE A 90 0.08 2.72 1.62
C ILE A 90 -1.10 1.77 1.68
N LYS A 91 -0.83 0.49 1.84
CA LYS A 91 -1.82 -0.53 2.17
C LYS A 91 -2.01 -0.57 3.68
N VAL A 92 -3.18 -0.16 4.15
CA VAL A 92 -3.59 -0.26 5.56
C VAL A 92 -4.45 -1.50 5.70
N VAL A 93 -3.92 -2.51 6.36
CA VAL A 93 -4.56 -3.82 6.52
C VAL A 93 -5.65 -3.71 7.58
N ARG A 94 -6.79 -4.35 7.33
CA ARG A 94 -7.91 -4.38 8.29
C ARG A 94 -7.46 -4.96 9.63
N ASN A 95 -7.94 -4.38 10.73
CA ASN A 95 -7.64 -4.82 12.09
C ASN A 95 -8.34 -6.15 12.40
N ASN A 96 -7.72 -7.23 11.97
CA ASN A 96 -8.15 -8.60 12.18
C ASN A 96 -6.90 -9.48 12.25
N GLU A 97 -6.85 -10.37 13.23
CA GLU A 97 -5.66 -11.20 13.48
C GLU A 97 -5.25 -12.06 12.28
N LYS A 98 -6.23 -12.65 11.57
CA LYS A 98 -5.97 -13.43 10.35
C LYS A 98 -5.30 -12.58 9.27
N PHE A 99 -5.82 -11.35 9.03
CA PHE A 99 -5.26 -10.47 8.01
C PHE A 99 -3.90 -9.90 8.41
N ARG A 100 -3.69 -9.65 9.71
CA ARG A 100 -2.39 -9.23 10.23
C ARG A 100 -1.32 -10.31 10.05
N LYS A 101 -1.62 -11.57 10.37
CA LYS A 101 -0.70 -12.71 10.13
C LYS A 101 -0.37 -12.85 8.64
N GLN A 102 -1.38 -12.69 7.78
CA GLN A 102 -1.17 -12.72 6.33
C GLN A 102 -0.30 -11.54 5.84
N ALA A 103 -0.51 -10.34 6.36
CA ALA A 103 0.31 -9.17 6.03
C ALA A 103 1.78 -9.34 6.44
N LEU A 104 2.05 -9.93 7.60
CA LEU A 104 3.42 -10.24 8.03
C LEU A 104 4.10 -11.24 7.09
N SER A 105 3.39 -12.28 6.65
CA SER A 105 3.90 -13.22 5.64
C SER A 105 4.16 -12.52 4.30
N GLU A 106 3.29 -11.61 3.89
CA GLU A 106 3.45 -10.79 2.67
C GLU A 106 4.71 -9.91 2.77
N VAL A 107 4.91 -9.23 3.91
CA VAL A 107 6.11 -8.40 4.17
C VAL A 107 7.39 -9.23 4.06
N ASN A 108 7.45 -10.42 4.66
CA ASN A 108 8.64 -11.27 4.60
C ASN A 108 9.00 -11.65 3.15
N ILE A 109 8.01 -11.92 2.31
CA ILE A 109 8.22 -12.24 0.91
C ILE A 109 8.65 -11.00 0.12
N LEU A 110 8.03 -9.85 0.38
CA LEU A 110 8.41 -8.58 -0.25
C LEU A 110 9.83 -8.17 0.12
N ASP A 111 10.26 -8.38 1.36
CA ASP A 111 11.64 -8.16 1.80
C ASP A 111 12.63 -9.08 1.06
N HIS A 112 12.25 -10.35 0.85
CA HIS A 112 13.09 -11.26 0.08
C HIS A 112 13.20 -10.84 -1.39
N LEU A 113 12.07 -10.45 -2.00
CA LEU A 113 12.04 -9.91 -3.37
C LEU A 113 12.91 -8.65 -3.51
N LEU A 114 12.87 -7.76 -2.51
CA LEU A 114 13.66 -6.52 -2.52
C LEU A 114 15.17 -6.81 -2.50
N ARG A 115 15.60 -7.85 -1.76
CA ARG A 115 17.03 -8.26 -1.72
C ARG A 115 17.49 -8.87 -3.04
N GLU A 116 16.60 -9.60 -3.75
CA GLU A 116 16.90 -10.24 -5.03
C GLU A 116 16.81 -9.27 -6.23
N ASP A 117 16.16 -8.12 -6.06
CA ASP A 117 15.97 -7.10 -7.11
C ASP A 117 16.25 -5.67 -6.57
N PRO A 118 17.44 -5.40 -6.05
CA PRO A 118 17.76 -4.09 -5.45
C PRO A 118 17.64 -2.94 -6.45
N ASP A 119 17.89 -3.20 -7.74
CA ASP A 119 17.82 -2.22 -8.83
C ASP A 119 16.42 -2.06 -9.42
N ASN A 120 15.43 -2.79 -8.90
CA ASN A 120 14.03 -2.69 -9.32
C ASN A 120 13.79 -2.98 -10.83
N MET A 121 14.49 -3.99 -11.36
CA MET A 121 14.49 -4.35 -12.79
C MET A 121 13.52 -5.48 -13.14
N ASN A 122 13.06 -6.25 -12.17
CA ASN A 122 12.29 -7.48 -12.40
C ASN A 122 10.79 -7.27 -12.57
N ASN A 123 10.34 -6.03 -12.72
CA ASN A 123 8.91 -5.68 -12.92
C ASN A 123 7.96 -6.22 -11.84
N VAL A 124 8.44 -6.34 -10.61
CA VAL A 124 7.63 -6.60 -9.43
C VAL A 124 7.46 -5.29 -8.66
N VAL A 125 6.32 -5.08 -8.01
CA VAL A 125 6.08 -3.87 -7.21
C VAL A 125 6.95 -3.91 -5.96
N HIS A 126 7.73 -2.83 -5.73
CA HIS A 126 8.65 -2.72 -4.62
C HIS A 126 7.98 -2.19 -3.36
N MET A 127 8.18 -2.88 -2.25
CA MET A 127 7.91 -2.38 -0.92
C MET A 127 9.01 -1.39 -0.51
N LYS A 128 8.61 -0.24 0.05
CA LYS A 128 9.52 0.80 0.56
C LYS A 128 9.68 0.74 2.07
N ASP A 129 8.61 0.36 2.78
CA ASP A 129 8.60 0.30 4.24
C ASP A 129 7.43 -0.58 4.72
N SER A 130 7.51 -1.06 5.95
CA SER A 130 6.40 -1.72 6.64
C SER A 130 6.45 -1.44 8.14
N PHE A 131 5.31 -1.17 8.76
CA PHE A 131 5.22 -0.86 10.19
C PHE A 131 3.82 -1.13 10.74
N MET A 132 3.70 -1.13 12.05
CA MET A 132 2.41 -1.17 12.74
C MET A 132 2.00 0.25 13.15
N PHE A 133 0.75 0.61 12.89
CA PHE A 133 0.16 1.86 13.34
C PHE A 133 -1.26 1.64 13.84
N ARG A 134 -1.52 2.01 15.08
CA ARG A 134 -2.84 1.87 15.74
C ARG A 134 -3.47 0.50 15.48
N THR A 135 -2.71 -0.57 15.72
CA THR A 135 -3.10 -1.98 15.50
C THR A 135 -3.19 -2.46 14.04
N HIS A 136 -3.04 -1.58 13.06
CA HIS A 136 -3.01 -1.94 11.64
C HIS A 136 -1.59 -2.22 11.15
N ALA A 137 -1.42 -3.29 10.37
CA ALA A 137 -0.22 -3.47 9.56
C ALA A 137 -0.31 -2.52 8.36
N CYS A 138 0.69 -1.68 8.19
CA CYS A 138 0.84 -0.74 7.10
C CYS A 138 2.00 -1.18 6.22
N ILE A 139 1.78 -1.33 4.92
CA ILE A 139 2.81 -1.67 3.94
C ILE A 139 2.89 -0.54 2.93
N VAL A 140 4.08 0.05 2.79
CA VAL A 140 4.32 1.18 1.90
C VAL A 140 4.96 0.68 0.62
N PHE A 141 4.39 1.07 -0.50
CA PHE A 141 4.86 0.74 -1.84
C PHE A 141 5.22 1.99 -2.64
N GLU A 142 6.01 1.81 -3.68
CA GLU A 142 6.15 2.83 -4.72
C GLU A 142 4.77 3.21 -5.28
N LEU A 143 4.56 4.49 -5.58
CA LEU A 143 3.31 4.93 -6.21
C LEU A 143 3.38 4.65 -7.71
N LEU A 144 2.54 3.74 -8.16
CA LEU A 144 2.36 3.42 -9.57
C LEU A 144 1.08 4.08 -10.11
N SER A 145 0.84 3.94 -11.40
CA SER A 145 -0.36 4.43 -12.06
C SER A 145 -1.54 3.48 -11.82
N HIS A 146 -2.53 3.47 -12.69
CA HIS A 146 -3.67 2.57 -12.61
C HIS A 146 -3.31 1.15 -13.09
N ASN A 147 -4.14 0.17 -12.72
CA ASN A 147 -3.94 -1.22 -13.10
C ASN A 147 -4.39 -1.48 -14.56
N LEU A 148 -4.03 -2.63 -15.10
CA LEU A 148 -4.33 -2.99 -16.48
C LEU A 148 -5.84 -3.15 -16.72
N TYR A 149 -6.63 -3.55 -15.72
CA TYR A 149 -8.09 -3.61 -15.85
C TYR A 149 -8.70 -2.22 -16.04
N ASP A 150 -8.26 -1.24 -15.24
CA ASP A 150 -8.70 0.15 -15.38
C ASP A 150 -8.28 0.73 -16.74
N GLU A 151 -7.10 0.37 -17.24
CA GLU A 151 -6.65 0.78 -18.58
C GLU A 151 -7.51 0.17 -19.69
N ILE A 152 -7.86 -1.11 -19.60
CA ILE A 152 -8.77 -1.78 -20.54
C ILE A 152 -10.15 -1.08 -20.51
N LYS A 153 -10.66 -0.76 -19.32
CA LYS A 153 -11.94 -0.06 -19.14
C LYS A 153 -11.91 1.36 -19.72
N ARG A 154 -10.82 2.11 -19.50
CA ARG A 154 -10.61 3.46 -20.06
C ARG A 154 -10.57 3.44 -21.58
N ASN A 155 -10.00 2.39 -22.15
CA ASN A 155 -9.98 2.14 -23.59
C ASN A 155 -11.32 1.55 -24.13
N GLN A 156 -12.39 1.57 -23.32
CA GLN A 156 -13.72 1.08 -23.70
C GLN A 156 -13.70 -0.38 -24.23
N PHE A 157 -12.80 -1.23 -23.69
CA PHE A 157 -12.60 -2.63 -24.06
C PHE A 157 -12.24 -2.84 -25.56
N ARG A 158 -11.72 -1.83 -26.25
CA ARG A 158 -11.29 -1.92 -27.66
C ARG A 158 -10.02 -2.73 -27.88
N GLY A 159 -9.35 -3.14 -26.79
CA GLY A 159 -8.07 -3.83 -26.83
C GLY A 159 -6.88 -2.89 -27.04
N PHE A 160 -5.71 -3.46 -27.28
CA PHE A 160 -4.45 -2.74 -27.45
C PHE A 160 -3.77 -3.17 -28.75
N GLY A 161 -3.03 -2.25 -29.36
CA GLY A 161 -2.19 -2.57 -30.50
C GLY A 161 -1.12 -3.63 -30.15
N LEU A 162 -0.73 -4.44 -31.11
CA LEU A 162 0.17 -5.58 -30.92
C LEU A 162 1.50 -5.20 -30.26
N ARG A 163 2.01 -4.00 -30.53
CA ARG A 163 3.23 -3.46 -29.89
C ARG A 163 3.07 -3.31 -28.38
N SER A 164 1.93 -2.79 -27.94
CA SER A 164 1.61 -2.65 -26.50
C SER A 164 1.42 -4.01 -25.84
N VAL A 165 0.70 -4.93 -26.49
CA VAL A 165 0.50 -6.30 -25.99
C VAL A 165 1.83 -7.02 -25.79
N ARG A 166 2.77 -6.89 -26.75
CA ARG A 166 4.13 -7.48 -26.63
C ARG A 166 4.89 -6.88 -25.43
N ALA A 167 4.83 -5.56 -25.23
CA ALA A 167 5.50 -4.91 -24.10
C ALA A 167 4.90 -5.34 -22.76
N PHE A 168 3.56 -5.46 -22.66
CA PHE A 168 2.87 -5.99 -21.49
C PHE A 168 3.29 -7.43 -21.20
N ALA A 169 3.22 -8.31 -22.21
CA ALA A 169 3.61 -9.72 -22.09
C ALA A 169 5.07 -9.86 -21.63
N HIS A 170 5.99 -9.09 -22.21
CA HIS A 170 7.40 -9.09 -21.81
C HIS A 170 7.55 -8.73 -20.32
N SER A 171 6.91 -7.64 -19.86
CA SER A 171 6.99 -7.21 -18.46
C SER A 171 6.45 -8.27 -17.50
N ILE A 172 5.35 -8.92 -17.86
CA ILE A 172 4.73 -9.99 -17.04
C ILE A 172 5.65 -11.22 -17.01
N VAL A 173 6.20 -11.65 -18.13
CA VAL A 173 7.11 -12.81 -18.19
C VAL A 173 8.37 -12.57 -17.36
N VAL A 174 8.94 -11.37 -17.39
CA VAL A 174 10.09 -11.02 -16.54
C VAL A 174 9.74 -11.16 -15.05
N ALA A 175 8.58 -10.67 -14.62
CA ALA A 175 8.14 -10.83 -13.22
C ALA A 175 7.89 -12.30 -12.86
N LEU A 176 7.24 -13.07 -13.74
CA LEU A 176 6.97 -14.49 -13.52
C LEU A 176 8.26 -15.31 -13.45
N ASN A 177 9.25 -15.01 -14.29
CA ASN A 177 10.57 -15.64 -14.23
C ASN A 177 11.27 -15.38 -12.88
N THR A 178 11.10 -14.18 -12.32
CA THR A 178 11.63 -13.87 -10.98
C THR A 178 10.92 -14.71 -9.91
N PHE A 179 9.60 -14.85 -9.98
CA PHE A 179 8.85 -15.71 -9.06
C PHE A 179 9.27 -17.17 -9.16
N ASP A 180 9.47 -17.70 -10.37
CA ASP A 180 9.93 -19.08 -10.56
C ASP A 180 11.32 -19.32 -9.96
N ARG A 181 12.29 -18.42 -10.22
CA ARG A 181 13.62 -18.49 -9.61
C ARG A 181 13.57 -18.52 -8.09
N MET A 182 12.66 -17.73 -7.50
CA MET A 182 12.48 -17.66 -6.05
C MET A 182 11.52 -18.72 -5.49
N LYS A 183 11.01 -19.63 -6.35
CA LYS A 183 10.04 -20.67 -5.97
C LYS A 183 8.77 -20.09 -5.33
N LEU A 184 8.32 -18.95 -5.85
CA LEU A 184 7.09 -18.29 -5.43
C LEU A 184 5.97 -18.52 -6.43
N ILE A 185 4.76 -18.74 -5.94
CA ILE A 185 3.55 -18.81 -6.75
C ILE A 185 2.71 -17.56 -6.46
N HIS A 186 2.41 -16.76 -7.50
CA HIS A 186 1.59 -15.56 -7.37
C HIS A 186 0.14 -15.85 -6.91
N GLY A 187 -0.48 -16.90 -7.42
CA GLY A 187 -1.79 -17.41 -7.00
C GLY A 187 -3.02 -16.53 -7.28
N ASP A 188 -2.86 -15.30 -7.78
CA ASP A 188 -3.97 -14.37 -8.13
C ASP A 188 -3.56 -13.41 -9.26
N LEU A 189 -2.86 -13.94 -10.29
CA LEU A 189 -2.45 -13.13 -11.44
C LEU A 189 -3.68 -12.76 -12.28
N LYS A 190 -3.95 -11.46 -12.41
CA LYS A 190 -5.07 -10.91 -13.15
C LYS A 190 -4.83 -9.44 -13.49
N PRO A 191 -5.57 -8.82 -14.43
CA PRO A 191 -5.34 -7.44 -14.84
C PRO A 191 -5.37 -6.41 -13.70
N GLU A 192 -6.14 -6.64 -12.64
CA GLU A 192 -6.19 -5.77 -11.46
C GLU A 192 -4.89 -5.76 -10.65
N ASN A 193 -4.09 -6.82 -10.74
CA ASN A 193 -2.81 -6.95 -10.04
C ASN A 193 -1.61 -6.65 -10.95
N ILE A 194 -1.84 -6.18 -12.16
CA ILE A 194 -0.83 -5.73 -13.11
C ILE A 194 -0.97 -4.21 -13.22
N VAL A 195 0.07 -3.47 -12.83
CA VAL A 195 -0.01 -2.02 -12.64
C VAL A 195 0.95 -1.31 -13.60
N LEU A 196 0.47 -0.25 -14.25
CA LEU A 196 1.30 0.59 -15.12
C LEU A 196 2.29 1.42 -14.30
N LYS A 197 3.56 1.46 -14.70
CA LYS A 197 4.56 2.34 -14.05
C LYS A 197 4.18 3.82 -14.18
N SER A 198 3.62 4.20 -15.34
CA SER A 198 3.18 5.57 -15.61
C SER A 198 2.00 5.56 -16.59
N ALA A 199 1.12 6.55 -16.48
CA ALA A 199 0.02 6.72 -17.41
C ALA A 199 0.52 6.91 -18.85
N GLY A 200 -0.15 6.27 -19.82
CA GLY A 200 0.19 6.35 -21.23
C GLY A 200 1.47 5.63 -21.67
N ARG A 201 2.10 4.87 -20.76
CA ARG A 201 3.28 4.04 -21.09
C ARG A 201 2.94 2.56 -21.00
N THR A 202 3.72 1.72 -21.69
CA THR A 202 3.50 0.26 -21.75
C THR A 202 4.34 -0.54 -20.75
N SER A 203 5.11 0.10 -19.90
CA SER A 203 5.86 -0.58 -18.86
C SER A 203 4.96 -0.90 -17.65
N LEU A 204 5.01 -2.16 -17.21
CA LEU A 204 4.17 -2.70 -16.14
C LEU A 204 5.00 -3.19 -14.97
N LYS A 205 4.31 -3.35 -13.83
CA LYS A 205 4.76 -4.15 -12.70
C LYS A 205 3.66 -5.08 -12.21
N VAL A 206 4.05 -6.24 -11.72
CA VAL A 206 3.14 -7.20 -11.09
C VAL A 206 3.09 -6.93 -9.60
N HIS A 207 1.88 -6.75 -9.07
CA HIS A 207 1.64 -6.50 -7.65
C HIS A 207 1.26 -7.80 -6.94
N LEU A 208 1.88 -8.06 -5.79
CA LEU A 208 1.65 -9.24 -4.97
C LEU A 208 0.60 -8.92 -3.89
N LEU A 209 -0.65 -9.30 -4.09
CA LEU A 209 -1.74 -8.86 -3.20
C LEU A 209 -2.37 -9.94 -2.31
N LYS A 210 -2.25 -11.26 -2.56
CA LYS A 210 -3.16 -12.18 -1.84
C LYS A 210 -2.69 -13.58 -1.49
N LYS A 211 -1.88 -14.25 -2.25
CA LYS A 211 -1.51 -15.65 -1.99
C LYS A 211 -0.15 -15.97 -2.60
N LEU A 212 0.90 -15.65 -1.89
CA LEU A 212 2.19 -16.24 -2.19
C LEU A 212 2.29 -17.56 -1.45
N LEU A 213 2.45 -18.63 -2.21
CA LEU A 213 2.83 -19.93 -1.68
C LEU A 213 4.30 -20.12 -2.02
N CYS A 214 5.15 -20.31 -1.00
CA CYS A 214 6.47 -20.87 -1.24
C CYS A 214 6.31 -22.35 -1.62
N LEU A 215 6.84 -22.75 -2.75
CA LEU A 215 7.08 -24.16 -3.03
C LEU A 215 8.21 -24.60 -2.10
N ARG A 216 7.91 -25.51 -1.18
CA ARG A 216 8.91 -26.17 -0.33
C ARG A 216 9.78 -27.08 -1.17
#